data_d741c51a7b60dcb4b1c585ed25862f78
#
_entry.id   d741c51a7b60dcb4b1c585ed25862f78
#
_cell.length_a   1.000
_cell.length_b   1.000
_cell.length_c   1.000
_cell.angle_alpha   90.00
_cell.angle_beta   90.00
_cell.angle_gamma   90.00
#
_symmetry.space_group_name_H-M   'P 1'
#
loop_
_entity.id
_entity.type
_entity.pdbx_description
1 polymer ?
#
loop_
_entity_poly.entity_id
_entity_poly.type
_entity_poly.pdbx_seq_one_letter_code
_entity_poly.pdbx_strand_id
1 'polypeptide(L)' 'MNELNLTDNSSREYIVKDPKRLYNHLVEYHTTNKTADHSVHEENGFYFTVTEELFNKVEVFVLNDNT' A
#
# COMPACT_ATOMS: atom_id res chain seq x y z
N MET A 1 15.48 -11.86 0.14
CA MET A 1 14.88 -10.52 0.20
C MET A 1 13.46 -10.53 -0.26
N ASN A 2 12.60 -9.97 0.54
CA ASN A 2 11.20 -9.94 0.22
C ASN A 2 10.85 -8.70 -0.57
N GLU A 3 9.92 -8.85 -1.50
CA GLU A 3 9.40 -7.73 -2.26
C GLU A 3 7.93 -7.58 -1.96
N LEU A 4 7.48 -6.34 -1.90
CA LEU A 4 6.05 -6.07 -1.72
C LEU A 4 5.42 -5.94 -3.09
N ASN A 5 4.56 -6.89 -3.44
CA ASN A 5 3.84 -6.90 -4.70
C ASN A 5 2.38 -6.56 -4.45
N LEU A 6 1.87 -5.60 -5.19
CA LEU A 6 0.47 -5.21 -5.10
C LEU A 6 -0.18 -5.38 -6.46
N THR A 7 -1.48 -5.63 -6.47
CA THR A 7 -2.26 -5.71 -7.70
C THR A 7 -3.09 -4.44 -7.80
N ASP A 8 -2.97 -3.73 -8.91
CA ASP A 8 -3.69 -2.48 -9.06
C ASP A 8 -5.14 -2.73 -9.50
N ASN A 9 -5.90 -1.65 -9.68
CA ASN A 9 -7.31 -1.76 -10.03
C ASN A 9 -7.56 -2.37 -11.42
N SER A 10 -6.52 -2.44 -12.25
CA SER A 10 -6.60 -3.06 -13.56
C SER A 10 -6.00 -4.46 -13.57
N SER A 11 -5.80 -5.06 -12.40
CA SER A 11 -5.24 -6.39 -12.24
C SER A 11 -3.79 -6.51 -12.71
N ARG A 12 -3.08 -5.39 -12.75
CA ARG A 12 -1.65 -5.40 -13.07
C ARG A 12 -0.84 -5.52 -11.79
N GLU A 13 0.26 -6.24 -11.87
CA GLU A 13 1.14 -6.40 -10.72
C GLU A 13 2.10 -5.23 -10.63
N TYR A 14 2.30 -4.72 -9.43
CA TYR A 14 3.21 -3.61 -9.17
C TYR A 14 4.15 -3.97 -8.03
N ILE A 15 5.44 -3.82 -8.25
CA ILE A 15 6.45 -4.08 -7.23
C ILE A 15 6.79 -2.75 -6.57
N VAL A 16 6.54 -2.68 -5.27
CA VAL A 16 6.75 -1.44 -4.51
C VAL A 16 8.23 -1.31 -4.16
N LYS A 17 8.85 -0.25 -4.63
CA LYS A 17 10.29 -0.04 -4.42
C LYS A 17 10.61 0.51 -3.03
N ASP A 18 9.70 1.28 -2.46
CA ASP A 18 9.91 1.88 -1.14
C ASP A 18 8.65 1.66 -0.29
N PRO A 19 8.50 0.45 0.27
CA PRO A 19 7.29 0.12 1.02
C PRO A 19 7.05 1.03 2.22
N LYS A 20 8.11 1.43 2.91
CA LYS A 20 7.94 2.28 4.09
C LYS A 20 7.38 3.64 3.71
N ARG A 21 7.86 4.21 2.61
CA ARG A 21 7.35 5.48 2.13
C ARG A 21 5.89 5.35 1.73
N LEU A 22 5.55 4.27 1.03
CA LEU A 22 4.17 4.01 0.65
C LEU A 22 3.29 3.90 1.88
N TYR A 23 3.73 3.13 2.87
CA TYR A 23 2.96 2.96 4.10
C TYR A 23 2.68 4.31 4.77
N ASN A 24 3.71 5.14 4.90
CA ASN A 24 3.55 6.44 5.52
C ASN A 24 2.57 7.31 4.75
N HIS A 25 2.62 7.25 3.42
CA HIS A 25 1.70 7.99 2.58
C HIS A 25 0.26 7.50 2.77
N LEU A 26 0.08 6.19 2.82
CA LEU A 26 -1.26 5.64 3.02
C LEU A 26 -1.83 6.06 4.37
N VAL A 27 -1.03 6.01 5.42
CA VAL A 27 -1.49 6.43 6.74
C VAL A 27 -1.91 7.90 6.74
N GLU A 28 -1.16 8.73 6.06
CA GLU A 28 -1.40 10.17 6.08
C GLU A 28 -2.58 10.59 5.20
N TYR A 29 -2.73 9.97 4.03
CA TYR A 29 -3.67 10.47 3.02
C TYR A 29 -4.82 9.52 2.71
N HIS A 30 -4.73 8.27 3.13
CA HIS A 30 -5.72 7.27 2.72
C HIS A 30 -6.32 6.51 3.89
N THR A 31 -6.16 7.04 5.09
CA THR A 31 -6.81 6.45 6.27
C THR A 31 -7.47 7.53 7.10
N THR A 32 -8.46 7.10 7.88
CA THR A 32 -9.10 7.92 8.90
C THR A 32 -8.98 7.15 10.20
N ASN A 33 -8.29 7.72 11.19
CA ASN A 33 -8.02 7.02 12.45
C ASN A 33 -7.39 5.66 12.21
N LYS A 34 -6.44 5.60 11.26
CA LYS A 34 -5.70 4.39 10.89
C LYS A 34 -6.56 3.30 10.28
N THR A 35 -7.75 3.66 9.80
CA THR A 35 -8.60 2.73 9.07
C THR A 35 -8.61 3.17 7.61
N ALA A 36 -8.34 2.24 6.70
CA ALA A 36 -8.34 2.55 5.27
C ALA A 36 -9.66 3.17 4.86
N ASP A 37 -9.59 4.24 4.06
CA ASP A 37 -10.78 5.02 3.72
C ASP A 37 -11.33 4.71 2.34
N HIS A 38 -10.75 3.72 1.67
CA HIS A 38 -11.20 3.27 0.34
C HIS A 38 -11.00 4.33 -0.75
N SER A 39 -10.14 5.31 -0.52
CA SER A 39 -9.79 6.26 -1.56
C SER A 39 -8.80 5.62 -2.54
N VAL A 40 -8.62 6.28 -3.69
CA VAL A 40 -7.73 5.76 -4.72
C VAL A 40 -6.36 6.42 -4.59
N HIS A 41 -5.32 5.59 -4.59
CA HIS A 41 -3.94 6.04 -4.57
C HIS A 41 -3.33 5.80 -5.95
N GLU A 42 -2.68 6.81 -6.51
CA GLU A 42 -1.98 6.67 -7.79
C GLU A 42 -0.49 6.55 -7.49
N GLU A 43 0.15 5.58 -8.15
CA GLU A 43 1.58 5.33 -7.98
C GLU A 43 2.17 4.95 -9.33
N ASN A 44 2.96 5.84 -9.91
CA ASN A 44 3.66 5.58 -11.19
C ASN A 44 2.72 5.08 -12.28
N GLY A 45 1.51 5.64 -12.36
CA GLY A 45 0.54 5.25 -13.37
C GLY A 45 -0.30 4.05 -13.00
N PHE A 46 -0.13 3.51 -11.80
CA PHE A 46 -0.95 2.43 -11.28
C PHE A 46 -1.94 3.00 -10.28
N TYR A 47 -3.16 2.49 -10.27
CA TYR A 47 -4.21 2.99 -9.39
C TYR A 47 -4.66 1.91 -8.44
N PHE A 48 -4.66 2.22 -7.16
CA PHE A 48 -5.02 1.27 -6.11
C PHE A 48 -6.14 1.83 -5.27
N THR A 49 -7.20 1.05 -5.06
CA THR A 49 -8.20 1.41 -4.06
C THR A 49 -7.67 0.95 -2.71
N VAL A 50 -7.53 1.90 -1.78
CA VAL A 50 -6.92 1.59 -0.48
C VAL A 50 -7.97 0.98 0.41
N THR A 51 -8.14 -0.35 0.28
CA THR A 51 -9.00 -1.14 1.13
C THR A 51 -8.26 -1.53 2.39
N GLU A 52 -8.97 -2.04 3.38
CA GLU A 52 -8.31 -2.54 4.59
C GLU A 52 -7.38 -3.69 4.26
N GLU A 53 -7.77 -4.52 3.30
CA GLU A 53 -6.93 -5.62 2.87
C GLU A 53 -5.61 -5.13 2.29
N LEU A 54 -5.67 -4.15 1.41
CA LEU A 54 -4.47 -3.57 0.82
C LEU A 54 -3.61 -2.92 1.89
N PHE A 55 -4.25 -2.13 2.74
CA PHE A 55 -3.53 -1.41 3.79
C PHE A 55 -2.84 -2.39 4.74
N ASN A 56 -3.55 -3.44 5.15
CA ASN A 56 -2.97 -4.44 6.04
C ASN A 56 -1.80 -5.15 5.38
N LYS A 57 -1.90 -5.43 4.09
CA LYS A 57 -0.81 -6.09 3.39
C LYS A 57 0.45 -5.24 3.41
N VAL A 58 0.31 -3.94 3.17
CA VAL A 58 1.45 -3.02 3.20
C VAL A 58 1.98 -2.91 4.61
N GLU A 59 1.10 -2.76 5.59
CA GLU A 59 1.49 -2.60 6.99
C GLU A 59 2.26 -3.80 7.49
N VAL A 60 1.75 -4.99 7.25
CA VAL A 60 2.41 -6.22 7.70
C VAL A 60 3.79 -6.33 7.07
N PHE A 61 3.88 -6.03 5.78
CA PHE A 61 5.16 -6.11 5.11
C PHE A 61 6.18 -5.15 5.74
N VAL A 62 5.77 -3.90 5.97
CA VAL A 62 6.67 -2.89 6.51
C VAL A 62 7.10 -3.24 7.93
N LEU A 63 6.16 -3.69 8.76
CA LEU A 63 6.48 -4.01 10.15
C LEU A 63 7.35 -5.26 10.26
N ASN A 64 7.18 -6.23 9.38
CA ASN A 64 7.95 -7.46 9.43
C ASN A 64 9.30 -7.35 8.74
N ASP A 65 9.47 -6.37 7.87
CA ASP A 65 10.72 -6.18 7.14
C ASP A 65 11.72 -5.36 7.95
N ASN A 66 11.43 -5.16 9.21
CA ASN A 66 12.19 -4.25 10.05
C ASN A 66 13.22 -4.97 10.90
N THR A 67 13.76 -6.04 10.42
CA THR A 67 14.74 -6.80 11.19
C THR A 67 16.10 -6.79 10.54
#